data_18ef40ca323a1c2c9cc2e9840efb88f5
#
_entry.id   18ef40ca323a1c2c9cc2e9840efb88f5
#
_cell.length_a   1.000
_cell.length_b   1.000
_cell.length_c   1.000
_cell.angle_alpha   90.00
_cell.angle_beta   90.00
_cell.angle_gamma   90.00
#
_symmetry.space_group_name_H-M   'P 1'
#
loop_
_entity.id
_entity.type
_entity.pdbx_description
1 polymer ?
#
loop_
_entity_poly.entity_id
_entity_poly.type
_entity_poly.pdbx_seq_one_letter_code
_entity_poly.pdbx_strand_id
1 'polypeptide(L)'
;MAESSRRVVITGLGAVTPIGNTVSTYWSGLQSGTNGVAPITLFDASKHACRFGAEVKDFDPTGVLDPKETKRWDRFCQFGVVAAKEALAQSGLEITDANRQHIGVIIGSGVGGLLTMETQAHVLEGKGPGRVSPFTVPMMIPNMATGDRKS
;
A
#
# COMPACT_ATOMS: atom_id res chain seq x y z
N MET A 1 19.26 37.71 16.22
CA MET A 1 17.86 37.36 15.90
C MET A 1 17.82 35.82 15.91
N ALA A 2 17.07 35.20 16.83
CA ALA A 2 16.93 33.77 16.84
C ALA A 2 16.12 33.38 15.58
N GLU A 3 16.70 32.55 14.71
CA GLU A 3 15.98 31.92 13.60
C GLU A 3 14.79 31.17 14.21
N SER A 4 13.58 31.59 13.89
CA SER A 4 12.40 30.82 14.29
C SER A 4 12.45 29.50 13.52
N SER A 5 12.87 28.42 14.20
CA SER A 5 12.85 27.09 13.61
C SER A 5 11.42 26.75 13.20
N ARG A 6 11.25 26.35 11.94
CA ARG A 6 9.94 25.89 11.43
C ARG A 6 9.53 24.66 12.25
N ARG A 7 8.36 24.70 12.84
CA ARG A 7 7.77 23.53 13.52
C ARG A 7 7.12 22.62 12.49
N VAL A 8 7.49 21.34 12.50
CA VAL A 8 6.85 20.30 11.72
C VAL A 8 6.05 19.42 12.67
N VAL A 9 4.81 19.13 12.32
CA VAL A 9 3.89 18.33 13.12
C VAL A 9 3.25 17.24 12.27
N ILE A 10 2.91 16.12 12.91
CA ILE A 10 2.11 15.05 12.31
C ILE A 10 0.64 15.36 12.59
N THR A 11 -0.17 15.45 11.54
CA THR A 11 -1.59 15.80 11.64
C THR A 11 -2.51 14.62 11.41
N GLY A 12 -2.03 13.54 10.80
CA GLY A 12 -2.80 12.32 10.56
C GLY A 12 -1.92 11.11 10.39
N LEU A 13 -2.45 9.96 10.74
CA LEU A 13 -1.81 8.65 10.63
C LEU A 13 -2.72 7.71 9.83
N GLY A 14 -2.12 6.77 9.11
CA GLY A 14 -2.81 5.67 8.46
C GLY A 14 -1.97 4.41 8.52
N ALA A 15 -2.61 3.26 8.65
CA ALA A 15 -1.91 1.99 8.82
C ALA A 15 -2.63 0.83 8.16
N VAL A 16 -1.86 -0.01 7.45
CA VAL A 16 -2.27 -1.34 7.00
C VAL A 16 -1.18 -2.31 7.41
N THR A 17 -1.49 -3.20 8.35
CA THR A 17 -0.49 -4.06 8.99
C THR A 17 -1.03 -5.48 9.20
N PRO A 18 -0.16 -6.48 9.46
CA PRO A 18 -0.60 -7.86 9.77
C PRO A 18 -1.47 -8.00 11.03
N ILE A 19 -1.52 -6.99 11.90
CA ILE A 19 -2.30 -7.00 13.15
C ILE A 19 -3.39 -5.94 13.20
N GLY A 20 -3.65 -5.26 12.08
CA GLY A 20 -4.72 -4.28 11.95
C GLY A 20 -4.63 -3.48 10.66
N ASN A 21 -5.76 -3.28 10.00
CA ASN A 21 -5.88 -2.60 8.71
C ASN A 21 -6.30 -1.13 8.85
N THR A 22 -6.29 -0.59 10.06
CA THR A 22 -6.46 0.82 10.41
C THR A 22 -5.57 1.17 11.59
N VAL A 23 -5.29 2.45 11.82
CA VAL A 23 -4.52 2.91 12.99
C VAL A 23 -5.15 2.42 14.30
N SER A 24 -6.47 2.48 14.41
CA SER A 24 -7.18 2.05 15.63
C SER A 24 -7.01 0.55 15.88
N THR A 25 -7.22 -0.29 14.89
CA THR A 25 -7.10 -1.75 15.03
C THR A 25 -5.63 -2.16 15.23
N TYR A 26 -4.71 -1.50 14.53
CA TYR A 26 -3.27 -1.70 14.73
C TYR A 26 -2.86 -1.37 16.17
N TRP A 27 -3.29 -0.22 16.69
CA TRP A 27 -3.00 0.19 18.06
C TRP A 27 -3.56 -0.78 19.10
N SER A 28 -4.80 -1.22 18.91
CA SER A 28 -5.42 -2.25 19.77
C SER A 28 -4.65 -3.57 19.71
N GLY A 29 -4.18 -3.98 18.54
CA GLY A 29 -3.34 -5.16 18.36
C GLY A 29 -2.01 -5.05 19.11
N LEU A 30 -1.36 -3.88 19.08
CA LEU A 30 -0.14 -3.62 19.85
C LEU A 30 -0.39 -3.70 21.36
N GLN A 31 -1.44 -3.07 21.84
CA GLN A 31 -1.78 -3.08 23.28
C GLN A 31 -2.12 -4.47 23.80
N SER A 32 -2.75 -5.31 22.98
CA SER A 32 -3.10 -6.70 23.34
C SER A 32 -1.95 -7.69 23.15
N GLY A 33 -0.80 -7.25 22.59
CA GLY A 33 0.32 -8.14 22.26
C GLY A 33 -0.02 -9.13 21.14
N THR A 34 -0.91 -8.75 20.20
CA THR A 34 -1.30 -9.61 19.08
C THR A 34 -0.08 -9.96 18.23
N ASN A 35 0.11 -11.26 17.98
CA ASN A 35 1.16 -11.74 17.09
C ASN A 35 0.66 -11.82 15.65
N GLY A 36 1.24 -11.02 14.75
CA GLY A 36 0.92 -11.04 13.32
C GLY A 36 1.66 -12.11 12.53
N VAL A 37 2.65 -12.77 13.14
CA VAL A 37 3.43 -13.83 12.48
C VAL A 37 2.68 -15.15 12.52
N ALA A 38 2.55 -15.79 11.36
CA ALA A 38 1.86 -17.08 11.19
C ALA A 38 2.52 -17.88 10.04
N PRO A 39 2.18 -19.13 9.83
CA PRO A 39 2.57 -19.84 8.61
C PRO A 39 2.16 -19.08 7.36
N ILE A 40 3.03 -19.06 6.36
CA ILE A 40 2.77 -18.40 5.07
C ILE A 40 1.60 -19.11 4.37
N THR A 41 0.66 -18.31 3.87
CA THR A 41 -0.55 -18.79 3.16
C THR A 41 -0.66 -18.28 1.73
N LEU A 42 0.07 -17.24 1.35
CA LEU A 42 0.01 -16.63 0.02
C LEU A 42 0.65 -17.48 -1.08
N PHE A 43 1.55 -18.40 -0.72
CA PHE A 43 2.18 -19.36 -1.64
C PHE A 43 2.59 -20.64 -0.91
N ASP A 44 2.95 -21.69 -1.66
CA ASP A 44 3.49 -22.92 -1.09
C ASP A 44 4.91 -22.75 -0.58
N ALA A 45 5.05 -22.56 0.72
CA ALA A 45 6.34 -22.41 1.39
C ALA A 45 7.01 -23.73 1.80
N SER A 46 6.48 -24.90 1.40
CA SER A 46 6.96 -26.22 1.85
C SER A 46 8.43 -26.49 1.53
N LYS A 47 8.94 -25.92 0.43
CA LYS A 47 10.32 -26.04 -0.03
C LYS A 47 11.28 -24.98 0.53
N HIS A 48 10.77 -24.01 1.30
CA HIS A 48 11.56 -22.93 1.87
C HIS A 48 12.03 -23.25 3.29
N ALA A 49 13.20 -22.77 3.66
CA ALA A 49 13.76 -22.91 5.01
C ALA A 49 12.92 -22.10 6.04
N CYS A 50 12.46 -20.90 5.65
CA CYS A 50 11.53 -20.10 6.44
C CYS A 50 10.11 -20.29 5.88
N ARG A 51 9.16 -20.67 6.75
CA ARG A 51 7.77 -21.00 6.37
C ARG A 51 6.74 -20.16 7.13
N PHE A 52 7.18 -19.10 7.77
CA PHE A 52 6.32 -18.18 8.51
C PHE A 52 6.63 -16.74 8.10
N GLY A 53 5.63 -15.88 8.23
CA GLY A 53 5.74 -14.47 7.89
C GLY A 53 4.58 -13.69 8.49
N ALA A 54 4.62 -12.38 8.39
CA ALA A 54 3.56 -11.51 8.85
C ALA A 54 2.79 -10.98 7.62
N GLU A 55 1.73 -11.69 7.25
CA GLU A 55 0.88 -11.36 6.11
C GLU A 55 -0.26 -10.44 6.55
N VAL A 56 -0.56 -9.42 5.74
CA VAL A 56 -1.76 -8.61 5.94
C VAL A 56 -2.98 -9.46 5.59
N LYS A 57 -3.86 -9.67 6.57
CA LYS A 57 -5.07 -10.49 6.48
C LYS A 57 -6.31 -9.60 6.37
N ASP A 58 -7.36 -10.15 5.77
CA ASP A 58 -8.69 -9.53 5.72
C ASP A 58 -8.67 -8.08 5.17
N PHE A 59 -7.70 -7.81 4.29
CA PHE A 59 -7.60 -6.51 3.64
C PHE A 59 -8.64 -6.38 2.54
N ASP A 60 -9.60 -5.52 2.78
CA ASP A 60 -10.64 -5.16 1.81
C ASP A 60 -10.54 -3.68 1.45
N PRO A 61 -10.10 -3.32 0.23
CA PRO A 61 -10.03 -1.94 -0.22
C PRO A 61 -11.39 -1.38 -0.68
N THR A 62 -12.45 -2.20 -0.73
CA THR A 62 -13.80 -1.75 -1.17
C THR A 62 -14.32 -0.66 -0.24
N GLY A 63 -14.96 0.36 -0.83
CA GLY A 63 -15.40 1.54 -0.08
C GLY A 63 -14.32 2.61 0.10
N VAL A 64 -13.03 2.28 -0.09
CA VAL A 64 -11.92 3.25 -0.06
C VAL A 64 -11.36 3.49 -1.46
N LEU A 65 -11.23 2.43 -2.26
CA LEU A 65 -10.68 2.47 -3.62
C LEU A 65 -11.78 2.16 -4.66
N ASP A 66 -11.67 2.80 -5.83
CA ASP A 66 -12.53 2.45 -6.97
C ASP A 66 -12.22 1.00 -7.42
N PRO A 67 -13.24 0.14 -7.61
CA PRO A 67 -13.04 -1.25 -8.05
C PRO A 67 -12.32 -1.39 -9.38
N LYS A 68 -12.39 -0.39 -10.28
CA LYS A 68 -11.65 -0.40 -11.55
C LYS A 68 -10.17 -0.10 -11.34
N GLU A 69 -9.84 0.76 -10.40
CA GLU A 69 -8.47 1.11 -10.02
C GLU A 69 -7.81 -0.03 -9.27
N THR A 70 -8.52 -0.64 -8.32
CA THR A 70 -8.06 -1.81 -7.56
C THR A 70 -7.55 -2.93 -8.48
N LYS A 71 -8.21 -3.16 -9.63
CA LYS A 71 -7.79 -4.18 -10.61
C LYS A 71 -6.52 -3.81 -11.39
N ARG A 72 -6.12 -2.54 -11.36
CA ARG A 72 -4.95 -2.01 -12.08
C ARG A 72 -3.78 -1.67 -11.15
N TRP A 73 -3.93 -1.94 -9.87
CA TRP A 73 -2.92 -1.67 -8.85
C TRP A 73 -2.45 -2.96 -8.20
N ASP A 74 -1.15 -3.12 -8.11
CA ASP A 74 -0.58 -4.18 -7.28
C ASP A 74 -0.91 -3.92 -5.79
N ARG A 75 -0.85 -4.96 -4.99
CA ARG A 75 -1.23 -4.93 -3.57
C ARG A 75 -0.49 -3.86 -2.75
N PHE A 76 0.79 -3.60 -3.07
CA PHE A 76 1.56 -2.56 -2.37
C PHE A 76 0.97 -1.15 -2.59
N CYS A 77 0.51 -0.84 -3.81
CA CYS A 77 -0.18 0.40 -4.11
C CYS A 77 -1.47 0.54 -3.31
N GLN A 78 -2.27 -0.53 -3.27
CA GLN A 78 -3.53 -0.55 -2.52
C GLN A 78 -3.28 -0.26 -1.04
N PHE A 79 -2.28 -0.88 -0.43
CA PHE A 79 -1.90 -0.61 0.96
C PHE A 79 -1.49 0.84 1.19
N GLY A 80 -0.60 1.35 0.33
CA GLY A 80 -0.09 2.72 0.45
C GLY A 80 -1.21 3.77 0.32
N VAL A 81 -2.10 3.60 -0.66
CA VAL A 81 -3.19 4.55 -0.89
C VAL A 81 -4.27 4.46 0.19
N VAL A 82 -4.63 3.27 0.66
CA VAL A 82 -5.59 3.12 1.76
C VAL A 82 -5.06 3.77 3.04
N ALA A 83 -3.80 3.51 3.40
CA ALA A 83 -3.18 4.16 4.56
C ALA A 83 -3.09 5.69 4.38
N ALA A 84 -2.72 6.17 3.19
CA ALA A 84 -2.67 7.62 2.92
C ALA A 84 -4.05 8.28 3.04
N LYS A 85 -5.12 7.64 2.55
CA LYS A 85 -6.49 8.15 2.69
C LYS A 85 -6.96 8.19 4.14
N GLU A 86 -6.62 7.19 4.96
CA GLU A 86 -6.89 7.21 6.40
C GLU A 86 -6.17 8.38 7.08
N ALA A 87 -4.87 8.57 6.78
CA ALA A 87 -4.09 9.68 7.32
C ALA A 87 -4.66 11.05 6.92
N LEU A 88 -5.07 11.20 5.66
CA LEU A 88 -5.68 12.43 5.15
C LEU A 88 -7.00 12.72 5.84
N ALA A 89 -7.86 11.72 5.97
CA ALA A 89 -9.14 11.85 6.67
C ALA A 89 -8.96 12.24 8.14
N GLN A 90 -7.99 11.62 8.84
CA GLN A 90 -7.67 11.95 10.22
C GLN A 90 -7.12 13.36 10.38
N SER A 91 -6.35 13.84 9.41
CA SER A 91 -5.73 15.18 9.46
C SER A 91 -6.74 16.33 9.36
N GLY A 92 -7.93 16.08 8.81
CA GLY A 92 -8.91 17.11 8.46
C GLY A 92 -8.45 18.06 7.34
N LEU A 93 -7.38 17.72 6.61
CA LEU A 93 -6.88 18.55 5.52
C LEU A 93 -7.80 18.45 4.31
N GLU A 94 -8.41 19.57 3.95
CA GLU A 94 -9.16 19.70 2.70
C GLU A 94 -8.22 20.18 1.58
N ILE A 95 -8.14 19.41 0.49
CA ILE A 95 -7.36 19.77 -0.69
C ILE A 95 -8.22 20.65 -1.59
N THR A 96 -7.77 21.87 -1.82
CA THR A 96 -8.45 22.88 -2.60
C THR A 96 -7.53 23.42 -3.72
N ASP A 97 -8.10 24.13 -4.69
CA ASP A 97 -7.29 24.79 -5.73
C ASP A 97 -6.29 25.81 -5.15
N ALA A 98 -6.57 26.37 -3.99
CA ALA A 98 -5.70 27.36 -3.33
C ALA A 98 -4.48 26.72 -2.65
N ASN A 99 -4.57 25.46 -2.20
CA ASN A 99 -3.49 24.82 -1.42
C ASN A 99 -2.84 23.61 -2.09
N ARG A 100 -3.46 23.01 -3.11
CA ARG A 100 -2.95 21.77 -3.74
C ARG A 100 -1.52 21.87 -4.28
N GLN A 101 -1.07 23.07 -4.68
CA GLN A 101 0.31 23.30 -5.15
C GLN A 101 1.35 23.28 -4.03
N HIS A 102 0.92 23.36 -2.77
CA HIS A 102 1.76 23.29 -1.58
C HIS A 102 1.73 21.92 -0.90
N ILE A 103 0.97 20.96 -1.46
CA ILE A 103 0.83 19.60 -0.92
C ILE A 103 1.62 18.66 -1.81
N GLY A 104 2.53 17.90 -1.20
CA GLY A 104 3.31 16.85 -1.87
C GLY A 104 2.95 15.48 -1.32
N VAL A 105 3.03 14.45 -2.18
CA VAL A 105 2.86 13.05 -1.79
C VAL A 105 4.18 12.32 -1.98
N ILE A 106 4.67 11.66 -0.93
CA ILE A 106 5.88 10.83 -0.97
C ILE A 106 5.53 9.47 -0.40
N ILE A 107 5.60 8.44 -1.24
CA ILE A 107 5.42 7.03 -0.84
C ILE A 107 6.63 6.25 -1.31
N GLY A 108 7.32 5.58 -0.39
CA GLY A 108 8.43 4.69 -0.69
C GLY A 108 8.00 3.23 -0.78
N SER A 109 8.63 2.47 -1.66
CA SER A 109 8.49 1.01 -1.75
C SER A 109 9.86 0.40 -2.05
N GLY A 110 10.18 -0.72 -1.41
CA GLY A 110 11.46 -1.40 -1.62
C GLY A 110 11.59 -2.04 -3.01
N VAL A 111 10.49 -2.58 -3.55
CA VAL A 111 10.50 -3.33 -4.82
C VAL A 111 9.37 -2.89 -5.75
N GLY A 112 8.25 -2.42 -5.23
CA GLY A 112 7.04 -2.19 -6.00
C GLY A 112 6.21 -3.47 -6.17
N GLY A 113 5.62 -3.67 -7.35
CA GLY A 113 4.68 -4.75 -7.66
C GLY A 113 5.33 -6.11 -7.94
N LEU A 114 5.93 -6.72 -6.94
CA LEU A 114 6.57 -8.03 -7.07
C LEU A 114 5.57 -9.13 -7.46
N LEU A 115 4.37 -9.10 -6.90
CA LEU A 115 3.30 -10.04 -7.22
C LEU A 115 2.88 -9.94 -8.70
N THR A 116 2.79 -8.71 -9.20
CA THR A 116 2.50 -8.47 -10.63
C THR A 116 3.62 -9.02 -11.51
N MET A 117 4.89 -8.79 -11.14
CA MET A 117 6.05 -9.30 -11.89
C MET A 117 6.02 -10.83 -11.96
N GLU A 118 5.86 -11.52 -10.86
CA GLU A 118 5.79 -12.98 -10.78
C GLU A 118 4.62 -13.52 -11.62
N THR A 119 3.42 -12.95 -11.45
CA THR A 119 2.23 -13.37 -12.20
C THR A 119 2.43 -13.21 -13.70
N GLN A 120 3.01 -12.09 -14.15
CA GLN A 120 3.21 -11.84 -15.58
C GLN A 120 4.38 -12.66 -16.15
N ALA A 121 5.39 -13.01 -15.35
CA ALA A 121 6.42 -13.96 -15.74
C ALA A 121 5.81 -15.34 -16.03
N HIS A 122 4.96 -15.85 -15.16
CA HIS A 122 4.23 -17.12 -15.40
C HIS A 122 3.31 -17.05 -16.62
N VAL A 123 2.67 -15.91 -16.88
CA VAL A 123 1.87 -15.72 -18.10
C VAL A 123 2.76 -15.77 -19.35
N LEU A 124 3.92 -15.11 -19.30
CA LEU A 124 4.88 -15.11 -20.41
C LEU A 124 5.36 -16.53 -20.74
N GLU A 125 5.77 -17.27 -19.71
CA GLU A 125 6.27 -18.64 -19.86
C GLU A 125 5.19 -19.62 -20.32
N GLY A 126 3.98 -19.56 -19.75
CA GLY A 126 2.92 -20.53 -20.02
C GLY A 126 2.03 -20.19 -21.20
N LYS A 127 1.86 -18.89 -21.54
CA LYS A 127 0.88 -18.43 -22.54
C LYS A 127 1.49 -17.57 -23.66
N GLY A 128 2.77 -17.24 -23.55
CA GLY A 128 3.52 -16.46 -24.53
C GLY A 128 3.32 -14.94 -24.41
N PRO A 129 4.13 -14.14 -25.14
CA PRO A 129 4.21 -12.69 -24.99
C PRO A 129 2.93 -11.95 -25.31
N GLY A 130 2.10 -12.46 -26.23
CA GLY A 130 0.82 -11.83 -26.61
C GLY A 130 -0.25 -11.86 -25.51
N ARG A 131 0.01 -12.53 -24.38
CA ARG A 131 -0.90 -12.62 -23.24
C ARG A 131 -0.43 -11.83 -22.03
N VAL A 132 0.78 -11.30 -22.04
CA VAL A 132 1.29 -10.42 -20.99
C VAL A 132 0.46 -9.12 -20.96
N SER A 133 0.06 -8.70 -19.77
CA SER A 133 -0.77 -7.50 -19.62
C SER A 133 0.00 -6.22 -20.03
N PRO A 134 -0.57 -5.31 -20.81
CA PRO A 134 0.02 -4.00 -21.09
C PRO A 134 0.13 -3.13 -19.82
N PHE A 135 -0.58 -3.47 -18.76
CA PHE A 135 -0.51 -2.79 -17.46
C PHE A 135 0.60 -3.33 -16.55
N THR A 136 1.39 -4.32 -16.99
CA THR A 136 2.47 -4.91 -16.17
C THR A 136 3.40 -3.84 -15.61
N VAL A 137 3.92 -2.96 -16.47
CA VAL A 137 4.86 -1.91 -16.04
C VAL A 137 4.18 -0.90 -15.10
N PRO A 138 3.03 -0.29 -15.45
CA PRO A 138 2.32 0.58 -14.52
C PRO A 138 2.01 -0.04 -13.16
N MET A 139 1.63 -1.32 -13.12
CA MET A 139 1.33 -2.02 -11.86
C MET A 139 2.58 -2.31 -11.04
N MET A 140 3.74 -2.47 -11.68
CA MET A 140 4.97 -2.90 -11.04
C MET A 140 5.77 -1.74 -10.44
N ILE A 141 5.78 -0.56 -11.08
CA ILE A 141 6.68 0.53 -10.70
C ILE A 141 6.32 1.14 -9.33
N PRO A 142 7.32 1.41 -8.46
CA PRO A 142 7.09 1.87 -7.09
C PRO A 142 6.35 3.21 -6.97
N ASN A 143 6.50 4.09 -7.95
CA ASN A 143 5.91 5.43 -7.94
C ASN A 143 4.41 5.46 -8.32
N MET A 144 3.81 4.33 -8.67
CA MET A 144 2.36 4.28 -8.96
C MET A 144 1.51 4.66 -7.75
N ALA A 145 1.97 4.33 -6.54
CA ALA A 145 1.26 4.71 -5.31
C ALA A 145 1.18 6.24 -5.09
N THR A 146 2.10 7.01 -5.71
CA THR A 146 2.08 8.49 -5.67
C THR A 146 1.43 9.12 -6.89
N GLY A 147 1.23 8.35 -7.96
CA GLY A 147 0.82 8.83 -9.28
C GLY A 147 -0.68 8.79 -9.56
N ASP A 148 -1.53 8.51 -8.57
CA ASP A 148 -2.98 8.52 -8.76
C ASP A 148 -3.48 9.92 -9.11
N ARG A 149 -3.94 10.06 -10.36
CA ARG A 149 -4.35 11.34 -10.96
C ARG A 149 -5.74 11.83 -10.56
N LYS A 150 -6.43 11.10 -9.67
CA LYS A 150 -7.82 11.41 -9.31
C LYS A 150 -8.01 11.83 -7.85
N SER A 151 -6.93 12.01 -7.13
CA SER A 151 -6.96 12.59 -5.78
C SER A 151 -6.95 14.11 -5.81
#